data_303ec7261263425368b76fa6ecf09bcb
#
_entry.id   303ec7261263425368b76fa6ecf09bcb
#
_cell.length_a   1.000
_cell.length_b   1.000
_cell.length_c   1.000
_cell.angle_alpha   90.00
_cell.angle_beta   90.00
_cell.angle_gamma   90.00
#
_symmetry.space_group_name_H-M   'P 1'
#
loop_
_entity.id
_entity.type
_entity.pdbx_description
1 polymer ?
#
loop_
_entity_poly.entity_id
_entity_poly.type
_entity_poly.pdbx_seq_one_letter_code
_entity_poly.pdbx_strand_id
1 'polypeptide(L)'
;MLYSKYSLLAALVLLIFLTPGCEKIYYLLQKEGAEEKAIVGEALPLEANAKVEEVQKLLKLYGYPIGNVDGKIGPATRISIVQFQKNNDLEETRFVDNATWAKLHMFDSCGLIVNGAVNAQGVQQALLNAGFHVGKVDGVMGPQTKKMLVTFQKSKGLRGDGVI
;
A
#
# COMPACT_ATOMS: atom_id res chain seq x y z
N MET A 1 -60.26 0.10 1.93
CA MET A 1 -59.20 -0.44 1.06
C MET A 1 -58.01 0.50 1.06
N LEU A 2 -57.21 0.47 2.13
CA LEU A 2 -56.00 1.32 2.33
C LEU A 2 -54.85 0.49 2.94
N TYR A 3 -54.58 -0.65 2.29
CA TYR A 3 -53.43 -1.51 2.61
C TYR A 3 -52.70 -1.75 1.31
N SER A 4 -51.71 -0.98 0.96
CA SER A 4 -50.78 -1.43 -0.11
C SER A 4 -49.55 -0.57 -0.36
N LYS A 5 -49.41 0.63 0.16
CA LYS A 5 -48.22 1.45 -0.19
C LYS A 5 -47.07 1.34 0.79
N TYR A 6 -47.31 0.93 2.03
CA TYR A 6 -46.24 0.80 3.05
C TYR A 6 -45.66 -0.61 3.16
N SER A 7 -46.34 -1.63 2.66
CA SER A 7 -45.86 -3.01 2.71
C SER A 7 -44.73 -3.26 1.65
N LEU A 8 -44.79 -2.59 0.51
CA LEU A 8 -43.78 -2.70 -0.54
C LEU A 8 -42.47 -1.98 -0.17
N LEU A 9 -42.55 -0.82 0.50
CA LEU A 9 -41.38 -0.10 1.00
C LEU A 9 -40.71 -0.84 2.17
N ALA A 10 -41.50 -1.42 3.07
CA ALA A 10 -40.97 -2.24 4.16
C ALA A 10 -40.32 -3.53 3.66
N ALA A 11 -40.90 -4.17 2.64
CA ALA A 11 -40.34 -5.35 2.00
C ALA A 11 -39.03 -5.03 1.21
N LEU A 12 -38.97 -3.86 0.59
CA LEU A 12 -37.75 -3.43 -0.14
C LEU A 12 -36.60 -3.11 0.82
N VAL A 13 -36.90 -2.49 1.97
CA VAL A 13 -35.91 -2.22 3.02
C VAL A 13 -35.42 -3.53 3.66
N LEU A 14 -36.32 -4.51 3.86
CA LEU A 14 -35.97 -5.81 4.43
C LEU A 14 -35.15 -6.67 3.46
N LEU A 15 -35.33 -6.51 2.14
CA LEU A 15 -34.56 -7.23 1.12
C LEU A 15 -33.11 -6.75 1.01
N ILE A 16 -32.84 -5.49 1.38
CA ILE A 16 -31.48 -4.93 1.41
C ILE A 16 -30.67 -5.52 2.56
N PHE A 17 -31.32 -5.94 3.66
CA PHE A 17 -30.65 -6.57 4.80
C PHE A 17 -30.42 -8.09 4.65
N LEU A 18 -30.96 -8.73 3.60
CA LEU A 18 -30.86 -10.18 3.41
C LEU A 18 -29.81 -10.61 2.35
N THR A 19 -29.08 -9.66 1.77
CA THR A 19 -27.96 -10.02 0.89
C THR A 19 -26.67 -10.16 1.71
N PRO A 20 -26.01 -11.32 1.71
CA PRO A 20 -24.77 -11.54 2.49
C PRO A 20 -23.60 -10.63 2.07
N GLY A 21 -23.82 -9.77 1.05
CA GLY A 21 -22.86 -8.76 0.62
C GLY A 21 -22.90 -7.44 1.42
N CYS A 22 -24.06 -7.06 1.98
CA CYS A 22 -24.19 -5.79 2.71
C CYS A 22 -23.55 -5.82 4.10
N GLU A 23 -23.64 -6.96 4.80
CA GLU A 23 -22.95 -7.10 6.11
C GLU A 23 -21.43 -7.01 5.94
N LYS A 24 -20.88 -7.59 4.88
CA LYS A 24 -19.45 -7.53 4.60
C LYS A 24 -18.98 -6.11 4.26
N ILE A 25 -19.80 -5.35 3.52
CA ILE A 25 -19.49 -3.95 3.20
C ILE A 25 -19.60 -3.07 4.45
N TYR A 26 -20.63 -3.27 5.26
CA TYR A 26 -20.80 -2.53 6.52
C TYR A 26 -19.68 -2.81 7.52
N TYR A 27 -19.28 -4.08 7.66
CA TYR A 27 -18.18 -4.50 8.51
C TYR A 27 -16.83 -3.94 8.01
N LEU A 28 -16.60 -3.94 6.70
CA LEU A 28 -15.39 -3.35 6.08
C LEU A 28 -15.32 -1.85 6.32
N LEU A 29 -16.42 -1.12 6.13
CA LEU A 29 -16.47 0.32 6.35
C LEU A 29 -16.25 0.69 7.83
N GLN A 30 -16.81 -0.10 8.75
CA GLN A 30 -16.65 0.12 10.19
C GLN A 30 -15.22 -0.19 10.64
N LYS A 31 -14.61 -1.24 10.10
CA LYS A 31 -13.23 -1.61 10.38
C LYS A 31 -12.25 -0.57 9.82
N GLU A 32 -12.47 -0.10 8.58
CA GLU A 32 -11.66 0.96 7.96
C GLU A 32 -11.55 2.21 8.86
N GLY A 33 -12.68 2.73 9.34
CA GLY A 33 -12.68 3.95 10.13
C GLY A 33 -11.94 3.84 11.47
N ALA A 34 -12.00 2.68 12.12
CA ALA A 34 -11.38 2.47 13.42
C ALA A 34 -9.85 2.31 13.34
N GLU A 35 -9.35 1.57 12.34
CA GLU A 35 -7.91 1.27 12.24
C GLU A 35 -7.12 2.38 11.54
N GLU A 36 -7.67 3.05 10.55
CA GLU A 36 -7.05 4.26 9.98
C GLU A 36 -6.84 5.33 11.03
N LYS A 37 -7.79 5.50 11.95
CA LYS A 37 -7.68 6.44 13.05
C LYS A 37 -6.52 6.12 13.99
N ALA A 38 -6.19 4.84 14.17
CA ALA A 38 -5.07 4.40 15.01
C ALA A 38 -3.70 4.71 14.39
N ILE A 39 -3.54 4.59 13.06
CA ILE A 39 -2.26 4.77 12.34
C ILE A 39 -2.07 6.20 11.82
N VAL A 40 -3.08 6.72 11.12
CA VAL A 40 -3.00 8.05 10.47
C VAL A 40 -3.43 9.17 11.41
N GLY A 41 -3.81 8.85 12.64
CA GLY A 41 -4.37 9.80 13.60
C GLY A 41 -5.81 10.17 13.26
N GLU A 42 -6.18 11.43 13.49
CA GLU A 42 -7.54 11.92 13.23
C GLU A 42 -7.77 12.34 11.76
N ALA A 43 -6.99 11.79 10.82
CA ALA A 43 -7.12 12.15 9.41
C ALA A 43 -8.49 11.74 8.86
N LEU A 44 -9.22 12.70 8.34
CA LEU A 44 -10.42 12.45 7.55
C LEU A 44 -10.01 12.00 6.14
N PRO A 45 -10.75 11.09 5.49
CA PRO A 45 -10.37 10.52 4.20
C PRO A 45 -10.13 11.56 3.09
N LEU A 46 -10.77 12.72 3.17
CA LEU A 46 -10.68 13.79 2.17
C LEU A 46 -9.76 14.95 2.60
N GLU A 47 -9.27 14.95 3.83
CA GLU A 47 -8.32 15.94 4.31
C GLU A 47 -6.87 15.49 4.08
N ALA A 48 -6.01 16.43 3.72
CA ALA A 48 -4.60 16.12 3.51
C ALA A 48 -3.92 15.84 4.87
N ASN A 49 -3.17 14.75 4.93
CA ASN A 49 -2.46 14.31 6.12
C ASN A 49 -1.03 13.90 5.77
N ALA A 50 -0.06 14.36 6.54
CA ALA A 50 1.37 14.11 6.29
C ALA A 50 1.73 12.61 6.31
N LYS A 51 1.12 11.81 7.20
CA LYS A 51 1.34 10.35 7.23
C LYS A 51 0.77 9.65 5.99
N VAL A 52 -0.39 10.11 5.51
CA VAL A 52 -0.96 9.59 4.25
C VAL A 52 -0.07 9.95 3.07
N GLU A 53 0.47 11.19 3.04
CA GLU A 53 1.41 11.61 2.02
C GLU A 53 2.69 10.76 2.02
N GLU A 54 3.20 10.43 3.20
CA GLU A 54 4.34 9.52 3.37
C GLU A 54 4.04 8.12 2.83
N VAL A 55 2.90 7.53 3.19
CA VAL A 55 2.43 6.24 2.64
C VAL A 55 2.32 6.29 1.13
N GLN A 56 1.73 7.36 0.58
CA GLN A 56 1.62 7.53 -0.87
C GLN A 56 2.99 7.61 -1.54
N LYS A 57 3.95 8.33 -0.95
CA LYS A 57 5.34 8.42 -1.45
C LYS A 57 6.00 7.03 -1.48
N LEU A 58 5.88 6.26 -0.40
CA LEU A 58 6.44 4.91 -0.32
C LEU A 58 5.77 3.95 -1.33
N LEU A 59 4.45 3.94 -1.41
CA LEU A 59 3.73 3.12 -2.39
C LEU A 59 4.14 3.46 -3.82
N LYS A 60 4.28 4.75 -4.14
CA LYS A 60 4.75 5.20 -5.45
C LYS A 60 6.17 4.75 -5.73
N LEU A 61 7.06 4.85 -4.73
CA LEU A 61 8.44 4.41 -4.82
C LEU A 61 8.53 2.90 -5.08
N TYR A 62 7.64 2.13 -4.48
CA TYR A 62 7.52 0.67 -4.69
C TYR A 62 6.78 0.30 -5.99
N GLY A 63 6.42 1.28 -6.83
CA GLY A 63 5.81 1.05 -8.14
C GLY A 63 4.30 0.82 -8.11
N TYR A 64 3.62 1.13 -7.02
CA TYR A 64 2.15 1.01 -6.95
C TYR A 64 1.46 2.23 -7.57
N PRO A 65 0.31 2.03 -8.28
CA PRO A 65 -0.37 3.10 -9.02
C PRO A 65 -1.26 3.95 -8.12
N ILE A 66 -0.69 4.89 -7.38
CA ILE A 66 -1.43 5.73 -6.42
C ILE A 66 -2.00 7.03 -7.00
N GLY A 67 -1.65 7.40 -8.23
CA GLY A 67 -1.99 8.71 -8.79
C GLY A 67 -1.17 9.84 -8.16
N ASN A 68 -1.83 10.89 -7.68
CA ASN A 68 -1.17 12.02 -7.04
C ASN A 68 -0.81 11.72 -5.58
N VAL A 69 0.31 12.27 -5.15
CA VAL A 69 0.70 12.31 -3.74
C VAL A 69 0.10 13.58 -3.16
N ASP A 70 -1.05 13.48 -2.53
CA ASP A 70 -1.88 14.61 -2.07
C ASP A 70 -2.25 14.53 -0.57
N GLY A 71 -1.77 13.50 0.12
CA GLY A 71 -2.07 13.24 1.52
C GLY A 71 -3.50 12.80 1.79
N LYS A 72 -4.29 12.43 0.76
CA LYS A 72 -5.70 12.03 0.90
C LYS A 72 -5.89 10.54 0.64
N ILE A 73 -6.71 9.89 1.47
CA ILE A 73 -7.06 8.48 1.29
C ILE A 73 -8.23 8.36 0.31
N GLY A 74 -7.91 8.37 -0.97
CA GLY A 74 -8.86 8.14 -2.05
C GLY A 74 -8.91 6.67 -2.53
N PRO A 75 -9.81 6.34 -3.48
CA PRO A 75 -9.94 4.99 -4.02
C PRO A 75 -8.63 4.42 -4.60
N ALA A 76 -7.85 5.24 -5.31
CA ALA A 76 -6.57 4.83 -5.88
C ALA A 76 -5.56 4.45 -4.79
N THR A 77 -5.46 5.25 -3.72
CA THR A 77 -4.61 4.95 -2.56
C THR A 77 -5.02 3.63 -1.91
N ARG A 78 -6.32 3.40 -1.68
CA ARG A 78 -6.83 2.15 -1.10
C ARG A 78 -6.55 0.92 -1.95
N ILE A 79 -6.70 1.02 -3.27
CA ILE A 79 -6.36 -0.06 -4.20
C ILE A 79 -4.88 -0.40 -4.10
N SER A 80 -4.02 0.60 -4.07
CA SER A 80 -2.57 0.41 -3.95
C SER A 80 -2.16 -0.19 -2.60
N ILE A 81 -2.84 0.20 -1.50
CA ILE A 81 -2.64 -0.43 -0.18
C ILE A 81 -2.99 -1.92 -0.26
N VAL A 82 -4.14 -2.29 -0.82
CA VAL A 82 -4.54 -3.70 -1.00
C VAL A 82 -3.51 -4.47 -1.81
N GLN A 83 -3.07 -3.92 -2.93
CA GLN A 83 -2.06 -4.58 -3.76
C GLN A 83 -0.73 -4.75 -3.02
N PHE A 84 -0.32 -3.73 -2.24
CA PHE A 84 0.86 -3.83 -1.39
C PHE A 84 0.70 -4.90 -0.33
N GLN A 85 -0.43 -4.92 0.40
CA GLN A 85 -0.75 -5.93 1.42
C GLN A 85 -0.70 -7.34 0.83
N LYS A 86 -1.39 -7.57 -0.27
CA LYS A 86 -1.40 -8.84 -0.98
C LYS A 86 0.00 -9.30 -1.40
N ASN A 87 0.80 -8.42 -1.97
CA ASN A 87 2.14 -8.74 -2.45
C ASN A 87 3.16 -8.98 -1.31
N ASN A 88 2.80 -8.63 -0.08
CA ASN A 88 3.62 -8.81 1.11
C ASN A 88 3.03 -9.79 2.14
N ASP A 89 2.06 -10.62 1.72
CA ASP A 89 1.40 -11.64 2.56
C ASP A 89 0.75 -11.04 3.83
N LEU A 90 0.22 -9.83 3.71
CA LEU A 90 -0.54 -9.15 4.77
C LEU A 90 -2.04 -9.30 4.55
N GLU A 91 -2.83 -9.09 5.61
CA GLU A 91 -4.29 -9.02 5.51
C GLU A 91 -4.70 -7.86 4.59
N GLU A 92 -5.58 -8.10 3.62
CA GLU A 92 -6.06 -7.11 2.65
C GLU A 92 -7.13 -6.20 3.28
N THR A 93 -6.73 -5.37 4.24
CA THR A 93 -7.63 -4.52 5.04
C THR A 93 -8.06 -3.24 4.32
N ARG A 94 -7.36 -2.83 3.26
CA ARG A 94 -7.56 -1.58 2.50
C ARG A 94 -7.18 -0.30 3.24
N PHE A 95 -6.57 -0.40 4.42
CA PHE A 95 -6.02 0.72 5.19
C PHE A 95 -4.67 0.34 5.79
N VAL A 96 -3.97 1.35 6.30
CA VAL A 96 -2.63 1.16 6.85
C VAL A 96 -2.74 0.83 8.34
N ASP A 97 -2.70 -0.45 8.65
CA ASP A 97 -2.55 -0.97 10.01
C ASP A 97 -1.08 -1.03 10.44
N ASN A 98 -0.81 -1.46 11.67
CA ASN A 98 0.54 -1.56 12.21
C ASN A 98 1.44 -2.48 11.38
N ALA A 99 0.91 -3.59 10.87
CA ALA A 99 1.67 -4.54 10.05
C ALA A 99 2.03 -3.94 8.69
N THR A 100 1.06 -3.28 8.04
CA THR A 100 1.25 -2.56 6.79
C THR A 100 2.25 -1.41 6.95
N TRP A 101 2.14 -0.62 8.02
CA TRP A 101 3.06 0.45 8.34
C TRP A 101 4.50 -0.04 8.51
N ALA A 102 4.70 -1.06 9.34
CA ALA A 102 6.01 -1.66 9.57
C ALA A 102 6.63 -2.19 8.26
N LYS A 103 5.82 -2.80 7.41
CA LYS A 103 6.27 -3.35 6.13
C LYS A 103 6.61 -2.27 5.11
N LEU A 104 5.84 -1.17 5.06
CA LEU A 104 6.14 -0.01 4.21
C LEU A 104 7.49 0.63 4.58
N HIS A 105 7.82 0.68 5.89
CA HIS A 105 9.05 1.32 6.38
C HIS A 105 10.24 0.36 6.54
N MET A 106 10.11 -0.88 6.07
CA MET A 106 11.17 -1.87 6.21
C MET A 106 12.47 -1.44 5.50
N PHE A 107 12.38 -0.79 4.35
CA PHE A 107 13.56 -0.34 3.61
C PHE A 107 14.17 0.96 4.15
N ASP A 108 13.37 1.80 4.83
CA ASP A 108 13.90 2.95 5.58
C ASP A 108 14.78 2.48 6.74
N SER A 109 14.32 1.49 7.50
CA SER A 109 15.06 0.93 8.62
C SER A 109 16.37 0.25 8.20
N CYS A 110 16.44 -0.27 6.97
CA CYS A 110 17.64 -0.87 6.38
C CYS A 110 18.57 0.16 5.68
N GLY A 111 18.20 1.45 5.66
CA GLY A 111 18.97 2.50 4.98
C GLY A 111 18.95 2.41 3.44
N LEU A 112 18.07 1.61 2.86
CA LEU A 112 17.89 1.50 1.41
C LEU A 112 16.98 2.60 0.85
N ILE A 113 16.16 3.20 1.70
CA ILE A 113 15.42 4.43 1.43
C ILE A 113 15.88 5.47 2.44
N VAL A 114 16.14 6.68 1.98
CA VAL A 114 16.53 7.82 2.81
C VAL A 114 15.76 9.04 2.32
N ASN A 115 15.05 9.72 3.23
CA ASN A 115 14.21 10.88 2.90
C ASN A 115 13.19 10.61 1.78
N GLY A 116 12.61 9.40 1.74
CA GLY A 116 11.62 8.99 0.75
C GLY A 116 12.18 8.77 -0.66
N ALA A 117 13.50 8.60 -0.79
CA ALA A 117 14.16 8.28 -2.05
C ALA A 117 15.08 7.06 -1.91
N VAL A 118 15.28 6.33 -3.00
CA VAL A 118 16.20 5.17 -3.04
C VAL A 118 17.62 5.64 -2.78
N ASN A 119 18.25 5.06 -1.76
CA ASN A 119 19.67 5.21 -1.50
C ASN A 119 20.45 4.28 -2.44
N ALA A 120 20.81 4.78 -3.61
CA ALA A 120 21.51 4.00 -4.63
C ALA A 120 22.84 3.40 -4.13
N GLN A 121 23.56 4.13 -3.29
CA GLN A 121 24.81 3.66 -2.70
C GLN A 121 24.57 2.47 -1.75
N GLY A 122 23.53 2.56 -0.91
CA GLY A 122 23.12 1.46 -0.02
C GLY A 122 22.71 0.21 -0.81
N VAL A 123 21.94 0.40 -1.89
CA VAL A 123 21.56 -0.70 -2.79
C VAL A 123 22.75 -1.34 -3.46
N GLN A 124 23.68 -0.55 -4.00
CA GLN A 124 24.90 -1.04 -4.62
C GLN A 124 25.74 -1.86 -3.62
N GLN A 125 25.89 -1.36 -2.41
CA GLN A 125 26.62 -2.07 -1.35
C GLN A 125 25.93 -3.37 -0.94
N ALA A 126 24.60 -3.37 -0.79
CA ALA A 126 23.83 -4.56 -0.49
C ALA A 126 23.94 -5.64 -1.56
N LEU A 127 23.90 -5.25 -2.85
CA LEU A 127 24.10 -6.16 -3.97
C LEU A 127 25.52 -6.75 -3.99
N LEU A 128 26.54 -5.93 -3.73
CA LEU A 128 27.93 -6.41 -3.62
C LEU A 128 28.08 -7.43 -2.49
N ASN A 129 27.53 -7.12 -1.32
CA ASN A 129 27.57 -8.03 -0.16
C ASN A 129 26.83 -9.35 -0.44
N ALA A 130 25.84 -9.32 -1.32
CA ALA A 130 25.10 -10.49 -1.80
C ALA A 130 25.80 -11.23 -2.97
N GLY A 131 26.99 -10.79 -3.39
CA GLY A 131 27.78 -11.43 -4.45
C GLY A 131 27.46 -10.96 -5.87
N PHE A 132 26.71 -9.87 -6.04
CA PHE A 132 26.36 -9.32 -7.34
C PHE A 132 27.27 -8.13 -7.69
N HIS A 133 27.99 -8.22 -8.80
CA HIS A 133 28.95 -7.20 -9.22
C HIS A 133 28.25 -6.01 -9.89
N VAL A 134 28.04 -4.94 -9.15
CA VAL A 134 27.42 -3.69 -9.63
C VAL A 134 28.39 -2.72 -10.29
N GLY A 135 29.69 -3.04 -10.27
CA GLY A 135 30.75 -2.11 -10.65
C GLY A 135 31.16 -1.21 -9.48
N LYS A 136 31.37 0.08 -9.78
CA LYS A 136 31.70 1.07 -8.74
C LYS A 136 30.47 1.43 -7.90
N VAL A 137 30.67 1.55 -6.59
CA VAL A 137 29.65 2.10 -5.67
C VAL A 137 29.74 3.62 -5.74
N ASP A 138 28.95 4.21 -6.61
CA ASP A 138 28.99 5.65 -6.95
C ASP A 138 27.70 6.39 -6.56
N GLY A 139 26.71 5.67 -6.00
CA GLY A 139 25.41 6.25 -5.65
C GLY A 139 24.51 6.50 -6.86
N VAL A 140 24.80 5.90 -8.03
CA VAL A 140 23.98 6.06 -9.23
C VAL A 140 23.30 4.73 -9.58
N MET A 141 21.97 4.74 -9.71
CA MET A 141 21.19 3.60 -10.20
C MET A 141 21.33 3.45 -11.72
N GLY A 142 22.57 3.19 -12.16
CA GLY A 142 22.89 3.00 -13.58
C GLY A 142 22.39 1.66 -14.14
N PRO A 143 22.55 1.44 -15.47
CA PRO A 143 22.09 0.20 -16.13
C PRO A 143 22.66 -1.08 -15.52
N GLN A 144 23.94 -1.06 -15.10
CA GLN A 144 24.60 -2.20 -14.48
C GLN A 144 23.98 -2.52 -13.12
N THR A 145 23.75 -1.51 -12.27
CA THR A 145 23.12 -1.69 -10.96
C THR A 145 21.71 -2.24 -11.12
N LYS A 146 20.91 -1.68 -12.03
CA LYS A 146 19.55 -2.17 -12.34
C LYS A 146 19.56 -3.62 -12.83
N LYS A 147 20.49 -3.98 -13.73
CA LYS A 147 20.63 -5.35 -14.20
C LYS A 147 20.95 -6.32 -13.06
N MET A 148 21.84 -5.95 -12.16
CA MET A 148 22.17 -6.79 -11.00
C MET A 148 21.03 -6.89 -10.01
N LEU A 149 20.26 -5.81 -9.80
CA LEU A 149 19.05 -5.83 -8.97
C LEU A 149 18.00 -6.80 -9.54
N VAL A 150 17.71 -6.74 -10.83
CA VAL A 150 16.83 -7.70 -11.52
C VAL A 150 17.33 -9.15 -11.37
N THR A 151 18.63 -9.36 -11.50
CA THR A 151 19.23 -10.69 -11.35
C THR A 151 19.10 -11.20 -9.92
N PHE A 152 19.36 -10.34 -8.94
CA PHE A 152 19.15 -10.64 -7.52
C PHE A 152 17.69 -11.00 -7.23
N GLN A 153 16.73 -10.18 -7.66
CA GLN A 153 15.31 -10.42 -7.49
C GLN A 153 14.90 -11.79 -8.03
N LYS A 154 15.29 -12.12 -9.25
CA LYS A 154 15.03 -13.43 -9.88
C LYS A 154 15.67 -14.58 -9.11
N SER A 155 16.88 -14.41 -8.60
CA SER A 155 17.57 -15.44 -7.81
C SER A 155 16.88 -15.73 -6.47
N LYS A 156 16.07 -14.78 -5.97
CA LYS A 156 15.27 -14.90 -4.74
C LYS A 156 13.80 -15.25 -5.01
N GLY A 157 13.43 -15.58 -6.25
CA GLY A 157 12.06 -15.88 -6.62
C GLY A 157 11.13 -14.66 -6.64
N LEU A 158 11.71 -13.44 -6.59
CA LEU A 158 10.96 -12.20 -6.64
C LEU A 158 10.69 -11.78 -8.10
N ARG A 159 9.77 -10.85 -8.27
CA ARG A 159 9.54 -10.22 -9.56
C ARG A 159 10.79 -9.43 -9.97
N GLY A 160 11.40 -9.80 -11.09
CA GLY A 160 12.61 -9.16 -11.60
C GLY A 160 12.27 -7.91 -12.40
N ASP A 161 11.79 -6.86 -11.77
CA ASP A 161 11.40 -5.59 -12.39
C ASP A 161 12.41 -4.45 -12.15
N GLY A 162 13.39 -4.68 -11.27
CA GLY A 162 14.39 -3.67 -10.93
C GLY A 162 13.88 -2.55 -10.03
N VAL A 163 12.72 -2.74 -9.41
CA VAL A 163 12.13 -1.85 -8.39
C VAL A 163 12.50 -2.39 -7.01
N ILE A 164 12.79 -1.49 -6.07
CA ILE A 164 13.14 -1.85 -4.68
C ILE A 164 11.88 -1.91 -3.85
#